data_c81a5318b55811efb31a88357f9f74f8
#
_entry.id   c81a5318b55811efb31a88357f9f74f8
#
_cell.length_a   1.000
_cell.length_b   1.000
_cell.length_c   1.000
_cell.angle_alpha   90.00
_cell.angle_beta   90.00
_cell.angle_gamma   90.00
#
_symmetry.space_group_name_H-M   'P 1'
#
loop_
_entity.id
_entity.type
_entity.pdbx_description
1 polymer ?
#
loop_
_entity_poly.entity_id
_entity_poly.type
_entity_poly.pdbx_seq_one_letter_code
_entity_poly.pdbx_strand_id
1 'polypeptide(L)'
;MATLRSVLAADLKVTDEEKIEQITRFIEHAPEYRVLTQDKYRPLLEQRVQPGLNDEQLDEALLHIRRAIEDTIRTEERHVAALIEKESFDTYQERIKGLMEQMNDVGKAKLADYVAHRRTILDLVDQSLKRVQHDGKYPFEKVLHKMIFPMGVSSKDIFLDQQNLWLIDERLCFHTLLTSDKKLNKVPGLEGTSGKEPDIFAFFYDTPIGVAEPENLPGGGVVIVEFKRPGRDDYDKDPADQIIQRFVEIDQGGVKDIDGRLINPDRLRYTGYLIADLTPTLQRQVAALPPHC
;
A
#
# COMPACT_ATOMS: atom_id res chain seq x y z
N MET A 1 -22.53 5.76 55.12
CA MET A 1 -22.60 5.08 53.80
C MET A 1 -22.51 6.07 52.60
N ALA A 2 -23.03 7.28 52.69
CA ALA A 2 -22.92 8.31 51.62
C ALA A 2 -21.46 8.77 51.35
N THR A 3 -20.64 8.93 52.42
CA THR A 3 -19.25 9.38 52.30
C THR A 3 -18.33 8.41 51.59
N LEU A 4 -18.49 7.10 51.76
CA LEU A 4 -17.66 6.08 51.13
C LEU A 4 -17.96 5.99 49.60
N ARG A 5 -19.22 6.14 49.19
CA ARG A 5 -19.62 6.18 47.79
C ARG A 5 -19.11 7.45 47.07
N SER A 6 -19.03 8.59 47.79
CA SER A 6 -18.53 9.84 47.19
C SER A 6 -17.00 9.81 47.03
N VAL A 7 -16.26 9.20 47.97
CA VAL A 7 -14.81 9.03 47.87
C VAL A 7 -14.46 8.06 46.74
N LEU A 8 -15.12 6.89 46.70
CA LEU A 8 -14.92 5.92 45.61
C LEU A 8 -15.28 6.49 44.22
N ALA A 9 -16.31 7.32 44.13
CA ALA A 9 -16.68 7.98 42.89
C ALA A 9 -15.67 9.07 42.45
N ALA A 10 -15.03 9.74 43.41
CA ALA A 10 -13.95 10.69 43.13
C ALA A 10 -12.67 9.99 42.68
N ASP A 11 -12.28 8.90 43.37
CA ASP A 11 -11.10 8.10 42.98
C ASP A 11 -11.27 7.45 41.61
N LEU A 12 -12.47 6.93 41.28
CA LEU A 12 -12.79 6.40 39.97
C LEU A 12 -12.71 7.45 38.86
N LYS A 13 -13.16 8.69 39.11
CA LYS A 13 -13.05 9.79 38.16
C LYS A 13 -11.61 10.19 37.89
N VAL A 14 -10.77 10.28 38.92
CA VAL A 14 -9.33 10.58 38.78
C VAL A 14 -8.65 9.50 37.96
N THR A 15 -8.96 8.23 38.19
CA THR A 15 -8.40 7.10 37.44
C THR A 15 -8.86 7.11 35.98
N ASP A 16 -10.09 7.51 35.69
CA ASP A 16 -10.61 7.61 34.32
C ASP A 16 -10.00 8.81 33.59
N GLU A 17 -9.76 9.94 34.25
CA GLU A 17 -9.08 11.09 33.65
C GLU A 17 -7.62 10.78 33.31
N GLU A 18 -6.87 10.13 34.22
CA GLU A 18 -5.49 9.69 33.98
C GLU A 18 -5.41 8.70 32.79
N LYS A 19 -6.35 7.77 32.71
CA LYS A 19 -6.46 6.82 31.59
C LYS A 19 -6.71 7.52 30.26
N ILE A 20 -7.65 8.47 30.20
CA ILE A 20 -7.94 9.22 28.98
C ILE A 20 -6.73 10.08 28.58
N GLU A 21 -6.01 10.67 29.52
CA GLU A 21 -4.78 11.41 29.24
C GLU A 21 -3.69 10.49 28.67
N GLN A 22 -3.52 9.29 29.21
CA GLN A 22 -2.60 8.29 28.68
C GLN A 22 -2.96 7.89 27.24
N ILE A 23 -4.24 7.58 26.99
CA ILE A 23 -4.74 7.26 25.65
C ILE A 23 -4.49 8.43 24.68
N THR A 24 -4.73 9.65 25.09
CA THR A 24 -4.54 10.84 24.24
C THR A 24 -3.07 11.01 23.86
N ARG A 25 -2.14 10.85 24.81
CA ARG A 25 -0.69 10.90 24.53
C ARG A 25 -0.25 9.78 23.57
N PHE A 26 -0.76 8.58 23.76
CA PHE A 26 -0.47 7.45 22.86
C PHE A 26 -0.96 7.73 21.43
N ILE A 27 -2.17 8.25 21.27
CA ILE A 27 -2.78 8.55 19.96
C ILE A 27 -2.04 9.67 19.20
N GLU A 28 -1.26 10.51 19.87
CA GLU A 28 -0.40 11.48 19.17
C GLU A 28 0.61 10.79 18.23
N HIS A 29 1.05 9.57 18.59
CA HIS A 29 1.98 8.76 17.82
C HIS A 29 1.31 7.62 17.05
N ALA A 30 0.01 7.37 17.29
CA ALA A 30 -0.80 6.34 16.66
C ALA A 30 -2.10 6.94 16.09
N PRO A 31 -2.00 7.72 14.99
CA PRO A 31 -3.12 8.52 14.45
C PRO A 31 -4.30 7.68 13.96
N GLU A 32 -4.14 6.40 13.70
CA GLU A 32 -5.18 5.42 13.34
C GLU A 32 -6.23 5.22 14.43
N TYR A 33 -5.89 5.53 15.68
CA TYR A 33 -6.83 5.46 16.81
C TYR A 33 -7.50 6.81 17.12
N ARG A 34 -7.15 7.89 16.41
CA ARG A 34 -7.72 9.23 16.66
C ARG A 34 -9.24 9.25 16.57
N VAL A 35 -9.84 8.41 15.75
CA VAL A 35 -11.30 8.28 15.65
C VAL A 35 -11.94 7.88 16.99
N LEU A 36 -11.24 7.13 17.83
CA LEU A 36 -11.72 6.64 19.13
C LEU A 36 -11.84 7.74 20.18
N THR A 37 -11.21 8.91 19.96
CA THR A 37 -11.32 10.07 20.90
C THR A 37 -12.64 10.83 20.73
N GLN A 38 -13.46 10.52 19.74
CA GLN A 38 -14.78 11.14 19.59
C GLN A 38 -15.71 10.74 20.74
N ASP A 39 -16.54 11.67 21.17
CA ASP A 39 -17.44 11.49 22.32
C ASP A 39 -18.29 10.22 22.25
N LYS A 40 -18.73 9.83 21.05
CA LYS A 40 -19.53 8.61 20.84
C LYS A 40 -18.81 7.30 21.15
N TYR A 41 -17.46 7.28 21.09
CA TYR A 41 -16.64 6.11 21.41
C TYR A 41 -16.05 6.15 22.81
N ARG A 42 -16.11 7.29 23.49
CA ARG A 42 -15.61 7.47 24.85
C ARG A 42 -16.11 6.42 25.85
N PRO A 43 -17.39 6.04 25.87
CA PRO A 43 -17.87 4.98 26.77
C PRO A 43 -17.19 3.62 26.54
N LEU A 44 -16.81 3.31 25.27
CA LEU A 44 -16.07 2.09 24.96
C LEU A 44 -14.63 2.13 25.50
N LEU A 45 -13.97 3.28 25.42
CA LEU A 45 -12.63 3.47 25.98
C LEU A 45 -12.67 3.34 27.51
N GLU A 46 -13.62 3.99 28.18
CA GLU A 46 -13.79 3.93 29.61
C GLU A 46 -14.04 2.51 30.11
N GLN A 47 -14.85 1.75 29.40
CA GLN A 47 -15.25 0.39 29.77
C GLN A 47 -14.19 -0.68 29.47
N ARG A 48 -13.48 -0.56 28.34
CA ARG A 48 -12.63 -1.64 27.80
C ARG A 48 -11.14 -1.43 28.01
N VAL A 49 -10.68 -0.19 28.22
CA VAL A 49 -9.28 0.09 28.52
C VAL A 49 -9.09 0.12 30.03
N GLN A 50 -8.16 -0.68 30.54
CA GLN A 50 -7.79 -0.68 31.95
C GLN A 50 -6.76 0.43 32.23
N PRO A 51 -6.74 1.03 33.42
CA PRO A 51 -5.71 1.98 33.80
C PRO A 51 -4.35 1.29 33.97
N GLY A 52 -3.25 2.02 33.70
CA GLY A 52 -1.89 1.55 33.96
C GLY A 52 -1.33 0.56 32.94
N LEU A 53 -1.91 0.46 31.76
CA LEU A 53 -1.36 -0.33 30.67
C LEU A 53 -0.06 0.29 30.15
N ASN A 54 0.89 -0.54 29.70
CA ASN A 54 2.02 -0.06 28.92
C ASN A 54 1.59 0.18 27.45
N ASP A 55 2.47 0.76 26.63
CA ASP A 55 2.14 1.16 25.24
C ASP A 55 1.73 -0.04 24.37
N GLU A 56 2.37 -1.21 24.51
CA GLU A 56 2.03 -2.43 23.76
C GLU A 56 0.64 -2.95 24.15
N GLN A 57 0.34 -2.98 25.44
CA GLN A 57 -0.96 -3.40 25.94
C GLN A 57 -2.07 -2.40 25.56
N LEU A 58 -1.74 -1.11 25.54
CA LEU A 58 -2.67 -0.06 25.13
C LEU A 58 -2.97 -0.17 23.64
N ASP A 59 -1.96 -0.40 22.80
CA ASP A 59 -2.13 -0.66 21.37
C ASP A 59 -3.08 -1.84 21.13
N GLU A 60 -2.84 -2.97 21.79
CA GLU A 60 -3.70 -4.15 21.69
C GLU A 60 -5.14 -3.86 22.11
N ALA A 61 -5.34 -3.14 23.21
CA ALA A 61 -6.67 -2.77 23.68
C ALA A 61 -7.41 -1.86 22.71
N LEU A 62 -6.74 -0.85 22.15
CA LEU A 62 -7.31 0.08 21.18
C LEU A 62 -7.61 -0.63 19.84
N LEU A 63 -6.74 -1.54 19.41
CA LEU A 63 -6.95 -2.38 18.22
C LEU A 63 -8.21 -3.25 18.37
N HIS A 64 -8.40 -3.86 19.54
CA HIS A 64 -9.61 -4.64 19.82
C HIS A 64 -10.88 -3.80 19.79
N ILE A 65 -10.85 -2.58 20.31
CA ILE A 65 -11.98 -1.65 20.26
C ILE A 65 -12.28 -1.28 18.80
N ARG A 66 -11.26 -0.94 18.01
CA ARG A 66 -11.41 -0.61 16.59
C ARG A 66 -12.05 -1.75 15.81
N ARG A 67 -11.56 -2.98 16.00
CA ARG A 67 -12.13 -4.18 15.36
C ARG A 67 -13.59 -4.41 15.74
N ALA A 68 -13.92 -4.24 17.02
CA ALA A 68 -15.30 -4.39 17.47
C ALA A 68 -16.26 -3.37 16.82
N ILE A 69 -15.79 -2.14 16.61
CA ILE A 69 -16.55 -1.11 15.88
C ILE A 69 -16.73 -1.53 14.41
N GLU A 70 -15.67 -1.99 13.74
CA GLU A 70 -15.73 -2.47 12.35
C GLU A 70 -16.71 -3.64 12.20
N ASP A 71 -16.70 -4.60 13.11
CA ASP A 71 -17.63 -5.76 13.08
C ASP A 71 -19.07 -5.33 13.33
N THR A 72 -19.28 -4.35 14.20
CA THR A 72 -20.62 -3.77 14.41
C THR A 72 -21.14 -3.12 13.14
N ILE A 73 -20.31 -2.33 12.45
CA ILE A 73 -20.65 -1.68 11.19
C ILE A 73 -21.03 -2.73 10.12
N ARG A 74 -20.22 -3.76 9.95
CA ARG A 74 -20.49 -4.85 8.97
C ARG A 74 -21.81 -5.59 9.28
N THR A 75 -22.12 -5.72 10.55
CA THR A 75 -23.36 -6.35 10.98
C THR A 75 -24.56 -5.45 10.67
N GLU A 76 -24.43 -4.15 10.95
CA GLU A 76 -25.46 -3.16 10.67
C GLU A 76 -25.68 -2.98 9.17
N GLU A 77 -24.63 -2.99 8.34
CA GLU A 77 -24.73 -2.98 6.87
C GLU A 77 -25.65 -4.09 6.36
N ARG A 78 -25.44 -5.34 6.84
CA ARG A 78 -26.27 -6.48 6.45
C ARG A 78 -27.70 -6.32 6.93
N HIS A 79 -27.89 -5.77 8.12
CA HIS A 79 -29.20 -5.56 8.72
C HIS A 79 -29.99 -4.49 7.96
N VAL A 80 -29.36 -3.35 7.65
CA VAL A 80 -29.95 -2.27 6.86
C VAL A 80 -30.37 -2.76 5.48
N ALA A 81 -29.54 -3.54 4.81
CA ALA A 81 -29.86 -4.12 3.51
C ALA A 81 -31.09 -5.05 3.56
N ALA A 82 -31.29 -5.77 4.67
CA ALA A 82 -32.43 -6.68 4.84
C ALA A 82 -33.73 -5.97 5.24
N LEU A 83 -33.69 -4.72 5.69
CA LEU A 83 -34.83 -3.97 6.19
C LEU A 83 -35.42 -2.98 5.17
N ILE A 84 -34.83 -2.84 4.00
CA ILE A 84 -35.26 -1.91 2.93
C ILE A 84 -36.76 -1.99 2.62
N GLU A 85 -37.34 -3.19 2.73
CA GLU A 85 -38.78 -3.43 2.42
C GLU A 85 -39.70 -3.36 3.65
N LYS A 86 -39.18 -3.21 4.87
CA LYS A 86 -39.92 -3.41 6.11
C LYS A 86 -40.06 -2.17 7.00
N GLU A 87 -39.24 -1.16 6.83
CA GLU A 87 -39.21 0.05 7.66
C GLU A 87 -39.83 1.26 6.94
N SER A 88 -40.24 2.27 7.70
CA SER A 88 -40.66 3.55 7.14
C SER A 88 -39.44 4.25 6.50
N PHE A 89 -39.67 5.04 5.46
CA PHE A 89 -38.60 5.75 4.73
C PHE A 89 -37.75 6.66 5.64
N ASP A 90 -38.39 7.35 6.59
CA ASP A 90 -37.69 8.27 7.49
C ASP A 90 -36.74 7.51 8.45
N THR A 91 -37.21 6.41 9.04
CA THR A 91 -36.41 5.56 9.92
C THR A 91 -35.23 4.94 9.16
N TYR A 92 -35.46 4.52 7.93
CA TYR A 92 -34.43 3.98 7.05
C TYR A 92 -33.37 5.03 6.69
N GLN A 93 -33.77 6.28 6.39
CA GLN A 93 -32.83 7.37 6.12
C GLN A 93 -31.95 7.71 7.32
N GLU A 94 -32.51 7.82 8.53
CA GLU A 94 -31.74 8.07 9.75
C GLU A 94 -30.72 6.98 10.02
N ARG A 95 -31.10 5.71 9.82
CA ARG A 95 -30.24 4.56 10.00
C ARG A 95 -29.09 4.54 9.00
N ILE A 96 -29.37 4.80 7.72
CA ILE A 96 -28.33 4.93 6.69
C ILE A 96 -27.35 6.07 7.02
N LYS A 97 -27.85 7.21 7.45
CA LYS A 97 -27.01 8.34 7.82
C LYS A 97 -26.04 7.97 8.96
N GLY A 98 -26.55 7.35 10.02
CA GLY A 98 -25.73 6.88 11.14
C GLY A 98 -24.68 5.86 10.71
N LEU A 99 -25.05 4.91 9.85
CA LEU A 99 -24.15 3.91 9.29
C LEU A 99 -23.04 4.58 8.43
N MET A 100 -23.39 5.51 7.56
CA MET A 100 -22.44 6.25 6.75
C MET A 100 -21.44 7.07 7.56
N GLU A 101 -21.89 7.69 8.66
CA GLU A 101 -21.00 8.40 9.57
C GLU A 101 -19.97 7.46 10.21
N GLN A 102 -20.40 6.28 10.65
CA GLN A 102 -19.50 5.28 11.23
C GLN A 102 -18.52 4.71 10.20
N MET A 103 -19.00 4.40 8.98
CA MET A 103 -18.15 3.95 7.87
C MET A 103 -17.08 4.99 7.51
N ASN A 104 -17.45 6.28 7.54
CA ASN A 104 -16.52 7.36 7.26
C ASN A 104 -15.43 7.47 8.34
N ASP A 105 -15.77 7.25 9.61
CA ASP A 105 -14.78 7.24 10.70
C ASP A 105 -13.79 6.08 10.59
N VAL A 106 -14.29 4.88 10.27
CA VAL A 106 -13.43 3.70 10.01
C VAL A 106 -12.54 3.95 8.78
N GLY A 107 -13.09 4.55 7.73
CA GLY A 107 -12.33 4.91 6.53
C GLY A 107 -11.19 5.88 6.85
N LYS A 108 -11.45 6.89 7.69
CA LYS A 108 -10.41 7.83 8.15
C LYS A 108 -9.34 7.15 8.99
N ALA A 109 -9.72 6.23 9.88
CA ALA A 109 -8.76 5.47 10.68
C ALA A 109 -7.85 4.60 9.81
N LYS A 110 -8.41 3.88 8.84
CA LYS A 110 -7.65 3.07 7.87
C LYS A 110 -6.72 3.92 7.00
N LEU A 111 -7.16 5.10 6.59
CA LEU A 111 -6.32 6.03 5.84
C LEU A 111 -5.17 6.55 6.70
N ALA A 112 -5.42 6.87 7.96
CA ALA A 112 -4.37 7.32 8.89
C ALA A 112 -3.33 6.22 9.14
N ASP A 113 -3.75 4.98 9.35
CA ASP A 113 -2.90 3.79 9.48
C ASP A 113 -2.02 3.60 8.22
N TYR A 114 -2.64 3.65 7.04
CA TYR A 114 -1.94 3.58 5.77
C TYR A 114 -0.88 4.69 5.60
N VAL A 115 -1.22 5.93 5.93
CA VAL A 115 -0.30 7.06 5.85
C VAL A 115 0.85 6.92 6.86
N ALA A 116 0.56 6.48 8.09
CA ALA A 116 1.57 6.24 9.12
C ALA A 116 2.55 5.13 8.70
N HIS A 117 2.04 4.02 8.17
CA HIS A 117 2.85 2.93 7.62
C HIS A 117 3.78 3.43 6.49
N ARG A 118 3.24 4.18 5.53
CA ARG A 118 4.02 4.76 4.43
C ARG A 118 5.11 5.69 4.94
N ARG A 119 4.82 6.49 5.95
CA ARG A 119 5.81 7.38 6.59
C ARG A 119 6.96 6.57 7.17
N THR A 120 6.67 5.49 7.89
CA THR A 120 7.69 4.59 8.46
C THR A 120 8.59 4.01 7.36
N ILE A 121 8.02 3.55 6.25
CA ILE A 121 8.80 3.03 5.11
C ILE A 121 9.71 4.11 4.52
N LEU A 122 9.22 5.34 4.34
CA LEU A 122 10.04 6.46 3.85
C LEU A 122 11.19 6.81 4.81
N ASP A 123 10.94 6.81 6.10
CA ASP A 123 11.97 7.06 7.12
C ASP A 123 13.05 5.95 7.11
N LEU A 124 12.66 4.68 6.87
CA LEU A 124 13.60 3.57 6.70
C LEU A 124 14.44 3.71 5.42
N VAL A 125 13.83 4.15 4.31
CA VAL A 125 14.56 4.44 3.06
C VAL A 125 15.59 5.54 3.31
N ASP A 126 15.20 6.65 3.94
CA ASP A 126 16.08 7.77 4.25
C ASP A 126 17.26 7.37 5.16
N GLN A 127 17.00 6.59 6.21
CA GLN A 127 18.03 6.03 7.08
C GLN A 127 19.00 5.11 6.31
N SER A 128 18.46 4.28 5.41
CA SER A 128 19.26 3.38 4.58
C SER A 128 20.16 4.16 3.61
N LEU A 129 19.67 5.25 3.02
CA LEU A 129 20.45 6.16 2.17
C LEU A 129 21.59 6.82 2.94
N LYS A 130 21.32 7.34 4.15
CA LYS A 130 22.33 7.95 5.02
C LYS A 130 23.44 6.96 5.37
N ARG A 131 23.08 5.71 5.64
CA ARG A 131 24.04 4.63 5.94
C ARG A 131 24.95 4.31 4.75
N VAL A 132 24.38 4.27 3.53
CA VAL A 132 25.17 4.09 2.29
C VAL A 132 26.20 5.19 2.12
N GLN A 133 25.82 6.45 2.35
CA GLN A 133 26.72 7.61 2.24
C GLN A 133 27.88 7.54 3.23
N HIS A 134 27.67 6.97 4.41
CA HIS A 134 28.71 6.85 5.44
C HIS A 134 29.67 5.69 5.18
N ASP A 135 29.19 4.52 4.78
CA ASP A 135 29.98 3.27 4.72
C ASP A 135 30.52 2.93 3.31
N GLY A 136 30.02 3.57 2.25
CA GLY A 136 30.47 3.44 0.85
C GLY A 136 30.38 2.03 0.21
N LYS A 137 30.10 1.00 1.01
CA LYS A 137 30.06 -0.43 0.61
C LYS A 137 28.69 -1.09 0.76
N TYR A 138 27.71 -0.34 1.23
CA TYR A 138 26.40 -0.89 1.54
C TYR A 138 25.62 -1.17 0.25
N PRO A 139 25.07 -2.37 0.04
CA PRO A 139 24.35 -2.73 -1.18
C PRO A 139 22.94 -2.14 -1.19
N PHE A 140 22.83 -0.83 -1.28
CA PHE A 140 21.57 -0.09 -1.21
C PHE A 140 20.57 -0.53 -2.29
N GLU A 141 21.05 -0.81 -3.51
CA GLU A 141 20.23 -1.32 -4.60
C GLU A 141 19.39 -2.54 -4.15
N LYS A 142 20.05 -3.54 -3.53
CA LYS A 142 19.38 -4.74 -3.01
C LYS A 142 18.46 -4.44 -1.82
N VAL A 143 18.83 -3.48 -0.98
CA VAL A 143 18.00 -3.10 0.17
C VAL A 143 16.75 -2.40 -0.31
N LEU A 144 16.87 -1.41 -1.20
CA LEU A 144 15.74 -0.71 -1.79
C LEU A 144 14.83 -1.68 -2.55
N HIS A 145 15.42 -2.55 -3.37
CA HIS A 145 14.65 -3.57 -4.09
C HIS A 145 13.83 -4.43 -3.12
N LYS A 146 14.45 -4.97 -2.06
CA LYS A 146 13.75 -5.79 -1.06
C LYS A 146 12.69 -5.02 -0.27
N MET A 147 12.87 -3.71 -0.06
CA MET A 147 11.87 -2.87 0.60
C MET A 147 10.64 -2.63 -0.30
N ILE A 148 10.85 -2.56 -1.60
CA ILE A 148 9.79 -2.36 -2.59
C ILE A 148 9.07 -3.67 -2.88
N PHE A 149 9.84 -4.73 -3.14
CA PHE A 149 9.31 -6.05 -3.43
C PHE A 149 10.38 -7.14 -3.13
N PRO A 150 10.03 -8.26 -2.49
CA PRO A 150 10.98 -9.34 -2.19
C PRO A 150 11.59 -9.94 -3.46
N MET A 151 12.89 -10.22 -3.43
CA MET A 151 13.64 -10.75 -4.57
C MET A 151 13.34 -12.24 -4.84
N GLY A 152 13.32 -12.62 -6.10
CA GLY A 152 13.19 -14.01 -6.54
C GLY A 152 11.79 -14.62 -6.43
N VAL A 153 10.78 -13.83 -6.08
CA VAL A 153 9.39 -14.28 -5.86
C VAL A 153 8.42 -13.69 -6.88
N SER A 154 7.18 -14.13 -6.83
CA SER A 154 6.09 -13.52 -7.59
C SER A 154 4.99 -13.02 -6.66
N SER A 155 4.13 -12.14 -7.16
CA SER A 155 2.99 -11.62 -6.42
C SER A 155 1.98 -12.70 -5.99
N LYS A 156 2.07 -13.89 -6.54
CA LYS A 156 1.28 -15.05 -6.12
C LYS A 156 1.85 -15.74 -4.86
N ASP A 157 3.12 -15.48 -4.56
CA ASP A 157 3.86 -16.15 -3.49
C ASP A 157 3.89 -15.33 -2.19
N ILE A 158 3.47 -14.05 -2.24
CA ILE A 158 3.55 -13.10 -1.11
C ILE A 158 2.25 -12.34 -0.92
N PHE A 159 2.01 -11.88 0.31
CA PHE A 159 0.86 -11.04 0.63
C PHE A 159 1.04 -9.60 0.16
N LEU A 160 -0.06 -8.90 -0.06
CA LEU A 160 -0.07 -7.53 -0.56
C LEU A 160 0.59 -6.52 0.40
N ASP A 161 0.52 -6.76 1.70
CA ASP A 161 1.14 -5.95 2.76
C ASP A 161 2.68 -6.03 2.78
N GLN A 162 3.25 -7.03 2.11
CA GLN A 162 4.70 -7.18 1.92
C GLN A 162 5.22 -6.43 0.68
N GLN A 163 4.37 -5.70 -0.02
CA GLN A 163 4.66 -5.01 -1.28
C GLN A 163 4.58 -3.50 -1.08
N ASN A 164 5.68 -2.81 -1.34
CA ASN A 164 5.74 -1.35 -1.28
C ASN A 164 5.94 -0.72 -2.66
N LEU A 165 5.25 -1.25 -3.67
CA LEU A 165 5.31 -0.80 -5.07
C LEU A 165 4.92 0.67 -5.24
N TRP A 166 4.10 1.20 -4.34
CA TRP A 166 3.71 2.60 -4.26
C TRP A 166 4.91 3.56 -4.11
N LEU A 167 6.07 3.08 -3.64
CA LEU A 167 7.30 3.87 -3.60
C LEU A 167 7.77 4.29 -5.00
N ILE A 168 7.42 3.52 -6.01
CA ILE A 168 7.72 3.81 -7.42
C ILE A 168 6.51 4.51 -8.05
N ASP A 169 5.37 3.83 -8.04
CA ASP A 169 4.11 4.33 -8.60
C ASP A 169 2.92 3.60 -7.95
N GLU A 170 1.92 4.35 -7.48
CA GLU A 170 0.68 3.80 -6.92
C GLU A 170 -0.01 2.80 -7.85
N ARG A 171 0.07 3.02 -9.16
CA ARG A 171 -0.54 2.16 -10.17
C ARG A 171 0.02 0.74 -10.16
N LEU A 172 1.28 0.58 -9.73
CA LEU A 172 1.91 -0.75 -9.64
C LEU A 172 1.23 -1.67 -8.62
N CYS A 173 0.50 -1.12 -7.64
CA CYS A 173 -0.26 -1.90 -6.67
C CYS A 173 -1.44 -2.67 -7.30
N PHE A 174 -1.86 -2.32 -8.53
CA PHE A 174 -2.98 -2.94 -9.23
C PHE A 174 -2.56 -3.97 -10.28
N HIS A 175 -1.31 -4.46 -10.22
CA HIS A 175 -0.80 -5.47 -11.16
C HIS A 175 -1.61 -6.78 -11.11
N THR A 176 -1.72 -7.44 -12.25
CA THR A 176 -2.30 -8.80 -12.35
C THR A 176 -1.26 -9.85 -12.00
N LEU A 177 -0.02 -9.65 -12.45
CA LEU A 177 1.13 -10.49 -12.16
C LEU A 177 2.35 -9.60 -11.99
N LEU A 178 3.13 -9.88 -10.96
CA LEU A 178 4.43 -9.26 -10.78
C LEU A 178 5.45 -10.33 -10.40
N THR A 179 6.66 -10.21 -10.94
CA THR A 179 7.79 -11.07 -10.62
C THR A 179 9.04 -10.25 -10.41
N SER A 180 9.91 -10.72 -9.53
CA SER A 180 11.19 -10.10 -9.24
C SER A 180 12.32 -11.10 -9.51
N ASP A 181 13.39 -10.65 -10.15
CA ASP A 181 14.59 -11.46 -10.48
C ASP A 181 14.24 -12.82 -11.12
N LYS A 182 13.24 -12.84 -11.99
CA LYS A 182 12.84 -14.03 -12.74
C LYS A 182 13.09 -13.85 -14.22
N LYS A 183 13.59 -14.93 -14.87
CA LYS A 183 13.77 -14.96 -16.30
C LYS A 183 12.44 -14.72 -17.02
N LEU A 184 12.41 -13.80 -17.95
CA LEU A 184 11.18 -13.46 -18.70
C LEU A 184 10.54 -14.71 -19.31
N ASN A 185 11.31 -15.61 -19.91
CA ASN A 185 10.79 -16.86 -20.48
C ASN A 185 10.25 -17.89 -19.43
N LYS A 186 10.32 -17.57 -18.14
CA LYS A 186 9.70 -18.34 -17.04
C LYS A 186 8.47 -17.65 -16.49
N VAL A 187 8.15 -16.46 -16.99
CA VAL A 187 6.94 -15.74 -16.64
C VAL A 187 5.79 -16.29 -17.48
N PRO A 188 4.67 -16.70 -16.87
CA PRO A 188 3.50 -17.16 -17.63
C PRO A 188 3.08 -16.13 -18.68
N GLY A 189 2.88 -16.60 -19.91
CA GLY A 189 2.51 -15.74 -21.04
C GLY A 189 3.67 -15.10 -21.80
N LEU A 190 4.94 -15.31 -21.34
CA LEU A 190 6.16 -14.77 -21.96
C LEU A 190 7.15 -15.86 -22.40
N GLU A 191 6.71 -17.07 -22.65
CA GLU A 191 7.57 -18.23 -22.95
C GLU A 191 8.42 -18.04 -24.21
N GLY A 192 7.98 -17.17 -25.12
CA GLY A 192 8.70 -16.82 -26.36
C GLY A 192 9.83 -15.80 -26.19
N THR A 193 10.04 -15.29 -24.99
CA THR A 193 11.04 -14.24 -24.72
C THR A 193 12.40 -14.79 -24.31
N SER A 194 13.37 -13.90 -24.09
CA SER A 194 14.73 -14.25 -23.69
C SER A 194 14.82 -14.73 -22.24
N GLY A 195 15.97 -15.30 -21.89
CA GLY A 195 16.30 -15.68 -20.51
C GLY A 195 16.81 -14.54 -19.65
N LYS A 196 16.59 -13.26 -20.02
CA LYS A 196 16.99 -12.10 -19.22
C LYS A 196 16.09 -11.93 -18.00
N GLU A 197 16.65 -11.40 -16.92
CA GLU A 197 16.01 -11.20 -15.63
C GLU A 197 15.90 -9.71 -15.37
N PRO A 198 14.72 -9.06 -15.47
CA PRO A 198 14.51 -7.72 -14.94
C PRO A 198 14.46 -7.75 -13.43
N ASP A 199 14.84 -6.64 -12.77
CA ASP A 199 14.71 -6.54 -11.31
C ASP A 199 13.25 -6.69 -10.90
N ILE A 200 12.32 -5.97 -11.56
CA ILE A 200 10.88 -6.20 -11.42
C ILE A 200 10.24 -6.20 -12.82
N PHE A 201 9.39 -7.18 -13.06
CA PHE A 201 8.46 -7.24 -14.18
C PHE A 201 7.03 -7.24 -13.65
N ALA A 202 6.18 -6.38 -14.18
CA ALA A 202 4.75 -6.39 -13.87
C ALA A 202 3.91 -6.40 -15.14
N PHE A 203 2.79 -7.12 -15.07
CA PHE A 203 1.79 -7.20 -16.11
C PHE A 203 0.42 -6.80 -15.56
N PHE A 204 -0.29 -6.00 -16.34
CA PHE A 204 -1.63 -5.52 -16.05
C PHE A 204 -2.58 -6.03 -17.11
N TYR A 205 -3.56 -6.79 -16.72
CA TYR A 205 -4.67 -7.19 -17.55
C TYR A 205 -5.73 -6.10 -17.47
N ASP A 206 -6.17 -5.57 -18.61
CA ASP A 206 -7.18 -4.53 -18.68
C ASP A 206 -6.99 -3.43 -17.64
N THR A 207 -6.38 -2.35 -18.00
CA THR A 207 -6.13 -1.23 -17.07
C THR A 207 -7.44 -0.83 -16.37
N PRO A 208 -7.62 -1.09 -15.07
CA PRO A 208 -8.89 -0.85 -14.39
C PRO A 208 -9.15 0.63 -14.09
N ILE A 209 -8.33 1.54 -14.61
CA ILE A 209 -8.43 2.98 -14.30
C ILE A 209 -8.58 3.75 -15.61
N GLY A 210 -9.82 3.94 -15.99
CA GLY A 210 -10.25 4.81 -17.06
C GLY A 210 -11.59 4.38 -17.62
N VAL A 211 -12.53 5.29 -17.70
CA VAL A 211 -13.79 5.11 -18.45
C VAL A 211 -13.42 5.12 -19.92
N ALA A 212 -12.82 4.03 -20.40
CA ALA A 212 -12.61 3.79 -21.83
C ALA A 212 -13.67 2.79 -22.27
N GLU A 213 -14.27 3.07 -23.41
CA GLU A 213 -15.21 2.13 -24.01
C GLU A 213 -14.51 0.79 -24.28
N PRO A 214 -15.19 -0.37 -24.11
CA PRO A 214 -14.61 -1.70 -24.20
C PRO A 214 -13.83 -1.96 -25.51
N GLU A 215 -14.18 -1.25 -26.57
CA GLU A 215 -13.56 -1.37 -27.90
C GLU A 215 -12.19 -0.67 -27.99
N ASN A 216 -11.88 0.24 -27.06
CA ASN A 216 -10.67 1.05 -27.04
C ASN A 216 -9.73 0.74 -25.86
N LEU A 217 -10.04 -0.28 -25.04
CA LEU A 217 -9.17 -0.69 -23.94
C LEU A 217 -7.86 -1.29 -24.48
N PRO A 218 -6.69 -0.84 -23.98
CA PRO A 218 -5.43 -1.54 -24.26
C PRO A 218 -5.55 -2.98 -23.76
N GLY A 219 -5.04 -3.94 -24.49
CA GLY A 219 -5.07 -5.37 -24.14
C GLY A 219 -4.22 -5.72 -22.92
N GLY A 220 -3.41 -4.77 -22.44
CA GLY A 220 -2.61 -4.92 -21.24
C GLY A 220 -1.50 -3.88 -21.11
N GLY A 221 -0.91 -3.81 -19.91
CA GLY A 221 0.28 -3.01 -19.62
C GLY A 221 1.45 -3.89 -19.22
N VAL A 222 2.60 -3.64 -19.79
CA VAL A 222 3.88 -4.27 -19.42
C VAL A 222 4.74 -3.22 -18.75
N VAL A 223 5.20 -3.54 -17.55
CA VAL A 223 6.08 -2.65 -16.78
C VAL A 223 7.37 -3.37 -16.43
N ILE A 224 8.49 -2.69 -16.62
CA ILE A 224 9.81 -3.12 -16.19
C ILE A 224 10.39 -2.07 -15.25
N VAL A 225 10.91 -2.50 -14.12
CA VAL A 225 11.68 -1.65 -13.20
C VAL A 225 13.10 -2.18 -13.13
N GLU A 226 14.06 -1.27 -13.25
CA GLU A 226 15.50 -1.53 -13.08
C GLU A 226 16.05 -0.63 -11.99
N PHE A 227 16.77 -1.23 -11.06
CA PHE A 227 17.50 -0.50 -10.02
C PHE A 227 18.96 -0.35 -10.41
N LYS A 228 19.55 0.77 -10.03
CA LYS A 228 20.98 1.00 -10.19
C LYS A 228 21.60 1.46 -8.87
N ARG A 229 22.81 1.03 -8.64
CA ARG A 229 23.56 1.38 -7.43
C ARG A 229 23.67 2.91 -7.30
N PRO A 230 23.41 3.47 -6.11
CA PRO A 230 23.56 4.89 -5.85
C PRO A 230 24.98 5.39 -6.19
N GLY A 231 25.07 6.60 -6.73
CA GLY A 231 26.34 7.24 -7.11
C GLY A 231 27.04 6.59 -8.30
N ARG A 232 26.42 5.63 -8.98
CA ARG A 232 27.02 5.02 -10.17
C ARG A 232 26.99 5.99 -11.34
N ASP A 233 28.14 6.26 -11.92
CA ASP A 233 28.30 7.12 -13.11
C ASP A 233 29.14 6.44 -14.23
N ASP A 234 29.55 5.18 -14.00
CA ASP A 234 30.36 4.34 -14.88
C ASP A 234 29.47 3.42 -15.78
N TYR A 235 28.56 4.01 -16.52
CA TYR A 235 27.70 3.24 -17.42
C TYR A 235 28.37 3.02 -18.79
N ASP A 236 28.73 1.76 -19.11
CA ASP A 236 29.24 1.38 -20.43
C ASP A 236 28.17 1.52 -21.52
N LYS A 237 26.89 1.35 -21.15
CA LYS A 237 25.71 1.51 -22.02
C LYS A 237 24.64 2.27 -21.25
N ASP A 238 23.78 2.95 -22.00
CA ASP A 238 22.61 3.62 -21.41
C ASP A 238 21.75 2.60 -20.63
N PRO A 239 21.53 2.81 -19.32
CA PRO A 239 20.65 1.94 -18.54
C PRO A 239 19.22 1.86 -19.06
N ALA A 240 18.72 2.91 -19.72
CA ALA A 240 17.40 2.93 -20.35
C ALA A 240 17.34 1.97 -21.55
N ASP A 241 18.44 1.83 -22.29
CA ASP A 241 18.52 0.87 -23.40
C ASP A 241 18.26 -0.57 -22.95
N GLN A 242 18.62 -0.93 -21.72
CA GLN A 242 18.35 -2.26 -21.18
C GLN A 242 16.84 -2.50 -21.06
N ILE A 243 16.10 -1.51 -20.61
CA ILE A 243 14.64 -1.59 -20.50
C ILE A 243 14.01 -1.66 -21.89
N ILE A 244 14.44 -0.79 -22.81
CA ILE A 244 13.94 -0.74 -24.19
C ILE A 244 14.19 -2.07 -24.90
N GLN A 245 15.39 -2.63 -24.79
CA GLN A 245 15.69 -3.93 -25.40
C GLN A 245 14.79 -5.05 -24.88
N ARG A 246 14.46 -5.05 -23.58
CA ARG A 246 13.53 -6.03 -23.02
C ARG A 246 12.11 -5.85 -23.56
N PHE A 247 11.65 -4.62 -23.77
CA PHE A 247 10.35 -4.38 -24.42
C PHE A 247 10.32 -4.91 -25.83
N VAL A 248 11.38 -4.67 -26.61
CA VAL A 248 11.50 -5.23 -27.98
C VAL A 248 11.49 -6.75 -27.96
N GLU A 249 12.18 -7.39 -27.03
CA GLU A 249 12.18 -8.84 -26.88
C GLU A 249 10.81 -9.40 -26.50
N ILE A 250 10.09 -8.71 -25.60
CA ILE A 250 8.72 -9.09 -25.20
C ILE A 250 7.76 -8.95 -26.38
N ASP A 251 7.87 -7.86 -27.12
CA ASP A 251 7.05 -7.61 -28.31
C ASP A 251 7.26 -8.67 -29.38
N GLN A 252 8.52 -8.99 -29.68
CA GLN A 252 8.90 -10.03 -30.65
C GLN A 252 8.50 -11.45 -30.19
N GLY A 253 8.61 -11.74 -28.90
CA GLY A 253 8.24 -13.04 -28.33
C GLY A 253 6.74 -13.25 -28.18
N GLY A 254 5.99 -12.17 -28.22
CA GLY A 254 4.55 -12.13 -27.99
C GLY A 254 4.15 -12.32 -26.53
N VAL A 255 3.09 -11.64 -26.14
CA VAL A 255 2.47 -11.75 -24.81
C VAL A 255 1.18 -12.53 -24.94
N LYS A 256 0.97 -13.53 -24.08
CA LYS A 256 -0.27 -14.30 -24.05
C LYS A 256 -1.13 -13.89 -22.85
N ASP A 257 -2.42 -13.97 -23.04
CA ASP A 257 -3.40 -13.79 -21.98
C ASP A 257 -3.47 -15.03 -21.05
N ILE A 258 -4.33 -14.97 -20.03
CA ILE A 258 -4.54 -16.05 -19.08
C ILE A 258 -5.06 -17.34 -19.75
N ASP A 259 -5.72 -17.22 -20.90
CA ASP A 259 -6.24 -18.32 -21.71
C ASP A 259 -5.20 -18.84 -22.73
N GLY A 260 -3.99 -18.27 -22.73
CA GLY A 260 -2.90 -18.63 -23.65
C GLY A 260 -3.02 -18.04 -25.06
N ARG A 261 -3.91 -17.07 -25.28
CA ARG A 261 -4.09 -16.39 -26.56
C ARG A 261 -3.11 -15.24 -26.69
N LEU A 262 -2.54 -15.05 -27.86
CA LEU A 262 -1.66 -13.91 -28.14
C LEU A 262 -2.45 -12.60 -28.03
N ILE A 263 -1.92 -11.67 -27.27
CA ILE A 263 -2.41 -10.29 -27.20
C ILE A 263 -1.84 -9.54 -28.40
N ASN A 264 -2.69 -8.74 -29.06
CA ASN A 264 -2.23 -7.88 -30.13
C ASN A 264 -1.21 -6.86 -29.59
N PRO A 265 0.02 -6.77 -30.14
CA PRO A 265 1.04 -5.80 -29.73
C PRO A 265 0.52 -4.35 -29.72
N ASP A 266 -0.30 -3.95 -30.68
CA ASP A 266 -0.91 -2.62 -30.77
C ASP A 266 -1.79 -2.27 -29.55
N ARG A 267 -2.18 -3.28 -28.79
CA ARG A 267 -2.99 -3.16 -27.57
C ARG A 267 -2.16 -3.24 -26.29
N LEU A 268 -0.84 -3.37 -26.38
CA LEU A 268 0.07 -3.37 -25.23
C LEU A 268 0.66 -1.98 -25.02
N ARG A 269 0.73 -1.56 -23.76
CA ARG A 269 1.46 -0.38 -23.35
C ARG A 269 2.68 -0.79 -22.54
N TYR A 270 3.81 -0.19 -22.87
CA TYR A 270 5.09 -0.46 -22.22
C TYR A 270 5.49 0.74 -21.36
N THR A 271 5.85 0.49 -20.11
CA THR A 271 6.32 1.53 -19.16
C THR A 271 7.59 1.04 -18.46
N GLY A 272 8.66 1.80 -18.57
CA GLY A 272 9.94 1.52 -17.92
C GLY A 272 10.18 2.48 -16.76
N TYR A 273 10.60 1.95 -15.62
CA TYR A 273 11.10 2.73 -14.50
C TYR A 273 12.58 2.44 -14.29
N LEU A 274 13.41 3.47 -14.37
CA LEU A 274 14.82 3.40 -14.00
C LEU A 274 15.01 4.12 -12.66
N ILE A 275 15.35 3.36 -11.64
CA ILE A 275 15.58 3.89 -10.29
C ILE A 275 17.08 4.03 -10.07
N ALA A 276 17.58 5.26 -10.15
CA ALA A 276 19.00 5.58 -10.11
C ALA A 276 19.22 7.01 -9.60
N ASP A 277 20.44 7.31 -9.14
CA ASP A 277 20.86 8.70 -8.92
C ASP A 277 21.04 9.42 -10.27
N LEU A 278 20.56 10.66 -10.34
CA LEU A 278 20.73 11.53 -11.50
C LEU A 278 22.17 12.07 -11.57
N THR A 279 23.11 11.17 -11.88
CA THR A 279 24.52 11.54 -12.11
C THR A 279 24.68 12.31 -13.43
N PRO A 280 25.79 13.05 -13.64
CA PRO A 280 26.00 13.82 -14.87
C PRO A 280 25.92 12.99 -16.14
N THR A 281 26.36 11.73 -16.11
CA THR A 281 26.26 10.83 -17.27
C THR A 281 24.80 10.44 -17.52
N LEU A 282 24.06 10.04 -16.48
CA LEU A 282 22.66 9.66 -16.63
C LEU A 282 21.77 10.84 -17.05
N GLN A 283 22.03 12.05 -16.52
CA GLN A 283 21.32 13.26 -16.97
C GLN A 283 21.46 13.51 -18.47
N ARG A 284 22.69 13.35 -19.01
CA ARG A 284 22.93 13.50 -20.45
C ARG A 284 22.22 12.43 -21.28
N GLN A 285 22.22 11.17 -20.80
CA GLN A 285 21.57 10.07 -21.48
C GLN A 285 20.05 10.26 -21.50
N VAL A 286 19.45 10.58 -20.35
CA VAL A 286 17.99 10.85 -20.24
C VAL A 286 17.59 12.03 -21.14
N ALA A 287 18.41 13.10 -21.19
CA ALA A 287 18.14 14.25 -22.05
C ALA A 287 18.20 13.93 -23.55
N ALA A 288 18.87 12.84 -23.94
CA ALA A 288 18.97 12.39 -25.32
C ALA A 288 17.80 11.45 -25.74
N LEU A 289 17.00 10.98 -24.78
CA LEU A 289 15.83 10.15 -25.07
C LEU A 289 14.77 10.93 -25.87
N PRO A 290 14.07 10.32 -26.80
CA PRO A 290 12.96 10.95 -27.50
C PRO A 290 11.86 11.40 -26.51
N PRO A 291 11.16 12.52 -26.78
CA PRO A 291 10.19 13.11 -25.84
C PRO A 291 8.95 12.24 -25.52
N HIS A 292 8.89 11.03 -26.02
CA HIS A 292 7.80 10.06 -25.79
C HIS A 292 8.31 8.68 -25.28
N CYS A 293 9.54 8.63 -24.85
CA CYS A 293 10.08 7.46 -24.15
C CYS A 293 9.88 7.53 -22.64
#